data_04616e70d5c05f1ee674dc6c9a6673c3
#
_entry.id   04616e70d5c05f1ee674dc6c9a6673c3
#
_cell.length_a   1.000
_cell.length_b   1.000
_cell.length_c   1.000
_cell.angle_alpha   90.00
_cell.angle_beta   90.00
_cell.angle_gamma   90.00
#
_symmetry.space_group_name_H-M   'P 1'
#
loop_
_entity.id
_entity.type
_entity.pdbx_description
1 polymer ?
#
loop_
_entity_poly.entity_id
_entity_poly.type
_entity_poly.pdbx_seq_one_letter_code
_entity_poly.pdbx_strand_id
1 'polypeptide(L)'
;SAASDVYKRQDHIYGIDPFNEVDSPDWSEDFLANVSSKIYESIHQVDSAAQWLQMTWMFFYDKKKWTQPRIRSFLKAVPDNKLILLDYYCDHTEIWRNTEKYYGNPYIWCYLGNFGGNTTLTGNVKESGARLENALINGGGNLKGIGSTLEGLDVMQFPYEYILEKAWNLNVDDNKWIECLADRHVGCVSQSVRDAWKRLFNDIYVQVPRTLGTLPGYRPALNKNSEKRTSNVYSNVELLEVWRKLNEAPSDRRDAFRLDLITVGRQVLGNYFLDVKMEFDRMVEAKDYQALKACG
;
A
#
# COMPACT_ATOMS: atom_id res chain seq x y z
N SER A 1 -6.02 -38.87 0.59
CA SER A 1 -5.04 -38.25 -0.32
C SER A 1 -4.84 -36.79 0.06
N ALA A 2 -3.71 -36.16 -0.27
CA ALA A 2 -3.42 -34.76 0.06
C ALA A 2 -4.55 -33.80 -0.39
N ALA A 3 -5.18 -34.06 -1.53
CA ALA A 3 -6.33 -33.29 -2.00
C ALA A 3 -7.55 -33.40 -1.07
N SER A 4 -7.80 -34.56 -0.49
CA SER A 4 -8.89 -34.77 0.49
C SER A 4 -8.62 -34.06 1.82
N ASP A 5 -7.34 -33.98 2.25
CA ASP A 5 -6.97 -33.28 3.47
C ASP A 5 -6.99 -31.76 3.31
N VAL A 6 -6.66 -31.25 2.14
CA VAL A 6 -6.80 -29.82 1.80
C VAL A 6 -8.29 -29.44 1.83
N TYR A 7 -9.16 -30.22 1.23
CA TYR A 7 -10.61 -29.96 1.23
C TYR A 7 -11.23 -29.97 2.63
N LYS A 8 -10.74 -30.81 3.53
CA LYS A 8 -11.22 -30.89 4.93
C LYS A 8 -10.70 -29.79 5.86
N ARG A 9 -9.72 -28.99 5.41
CA ARG A 9 -9.08 -27.91 6.20
C ARG A 9 -9.36 -26.53 5.63
N GLN A 10 -10.41 -26.35 4.81
CA GLN A 10 -10.76 -25.07 4.25
C GLN A 10 -11.44 -24.18 5.30
N ASP A 11 -11.11 -22.88 5.26
CA ASP A 11 -11.65 -21.85 6.16
C ASP A 11 -13.08 -21.44 5.76
N HIS A 12 -13.61 -22.01 4.67
CA HIS A 12 -14.90 -21.65 4.09
C HIS A 12 -14.98 -20.19 3.64
N ILE A 13 -13.84 -19.54 3.36
CA ILE A 13 -13.74 -18.16 2.88
C ILE A 13 -13.29 -18.18 1.43
N TYR A 14 -14.08 -17.58 0.55
CA TYR A 14 -13.86 -17.58 -0.89
C TYR A 14 -13.71 -16.16 -1.41
N GLY A 15 -12.52 -15.84 -1.95
CA GLY A 15 -12.25 -14.56 -2.60
C GLY A 15 -12.85 -14.54 -4.00
N ILE A 16 -13.81 -13.64 -4.24
CA ILE A 16 -14.40 -13.41 -5.57
C ILE A 16 -14.53 -11.90 -5.73
N ASP A 17 -14.02 -11.37 -6.83
CA ASP A 17 -13.89 -9.95 -7.05
C ASP A 17 -14.52 -9.53 -8.40
N PRO A 18 -15.86 -9.49 -8.50
CA PRO A 18 -16.55 -9.06 -9.71
C PRO A 18 -16.34 -7.56 -9.92
N PHE A 19 -16.33 -7.14 -11.19
CA PHE A 19 -16.20 -5.74 -11.58
C PHE A 19 -14.90 -5.05 -11.16
N ASN A 20 -13.84 -5.82 -10.86
CA ASN A 20 -12.53 -5.26 -10.58
C ASN A 20 -11.93 -4.68 -11.88
N GLU A 21 -11.92 -3.34 -11.97
CA GLU A 21 -11.48 -2.59 -13.16
C GLU A 21 -12.17 -2.98 -14.47
N VAL A 22 -13.38 -3.55 -14.35
CA VAL A 22 -14.23 -3.98 -15.48
C VAL A 22 -15.58 -3.32 -15.35
N ASP A 23 -16.10 -2.83 -16.48
CA ASP A 23 -17.43 -2.21 -16.52
C ASP A 23 -18.56 -3.23 -16.32
N SER A 24 -19.57 -2.83 -15.57
CA SER A 24 -20.82 -3.57 -15.50
C SER A 24 -21.63 -3.36 -16.79
N PRO A 25 -22.24 -4.41 -17.35
CA PRO A 25 -23.12 -4.26 -18.50
C PRO A 25 -24.42 -3.50 -18.16
N ASP A 26 -24.83 -3.48 -16.90
CA ASP A 26 -25.96 -2.73 -16.38
C ASP A 26 -25.63 -2.18 -14.99
N TRP A 27 -25.94 -0.91 -14.78
CA TRP A 27 -25.69 -0.20 -13.53
C TRP A 27 -26.96 0.03 -12.71
N SER A 28 -28.06 -0.66 -13.02
CA SER A 28 -29.27 -0.63 -12.18
C SER A 28 -28.99 -1.32 -10.83
N GLU A 29 -29.63 -0.83 -9.79
CA GLU A 29 -29.50 -1.40 -8.44
C GLU A 29 -29.98 -2.85 -8.41
N ASP A 30 -31.05 -3.17 -9.14
CA ASP A 30 -31.60 -4.52 -9.24
C ASP A 30 -30.65 -5.49 -9.92
N PHE A 31 -29.95 -5.06 -10.99
CA PHE A 31 -28.97 -5.89 -11.64
C PHE A 31 -27.78 -6.19 -10.71
N LEU A 32 -27.24 -5.17 -10.05
CA LEU A 32 -26.12 -5.33 -9.12
C LEU A 32 -26.49 -6.22 -7.93
N ALA A 33 -27.69 -6.09 -7.37
CA ALA A 33 -28.19 -6.96 -6.32
C ALA A 33 -28.32 -8.42 -6.80
N ASN A 34 -28.86 -8.62 -8.01
CA ASN A 34 -29.00 -9.98 -8.58
C ASN A 34 -27.63 -10.63 -8.81
N VAL A 35 -26.64 -9.90 -9.35
CA VAL A 35 -25.29 -10.42 -9.53
C VAL A 35 -24.68 -10.85 -8.19
N SER A 36 -24.74 -10.00 -7.18
CA SER A 36 -24.21 -10.28 -5.84
C SER A 36 -24.88 -11.50 -5.19
N SER A 37 -26.22 -11.57 -5.23
CA SER A 37 -26.97 -12.73 -4.75
C SER A 37 -26.58 -14.02 -5.47
N LYS A 38 -26.47 -14.00 -6.80
CA LYS A 38 -26.12 -15.19 -7.59
C LYS A 38 -24.70 -15.68 -7.35
N ILE A 39 -23.75 -14.78 -7.15
CA ILE A 39 -22.40 -15.16 -6.76
C ILE A 39 -22.43 -15.91 -5.43
N TYR A 40 -23.09 -15.32 -4.42
CA TYR A 40 -23.17 -15.96 -3.11
C TYR A 40 -23.93 -17.30 -3.17
N GLU A 41 -25.08 -17.36 -3.82
CA GLU A 41 -25.85 -18.59 -4.00
C GLU A 41 -24.99 -19.70 -4.62
N SER A 42 -24.17 -19.37 -5.63
CA SER A 42 -23.33 -20.35 -6.33
C SER A 42 -22.27 -20.98 -5.41
N ILE A 43 -21.62 -20.19 -4.55
CA ILE A 43 -20.65 -20.75 -3.60
C ILE A 43 -21.35 -21.49 -2.46
N HIS A 44 -22.48 -20.99 -1.99
CA HIS A 44 -23.26 -21.59 -0.92
C HIS A 44 -23.87 -22.95 -1.29
N GLN A 45 -24.21 -23.16 -2.56
CA GLN A 45 -24.67 -24.46 -3.07
C GLN A 45 -23.62 -25.57 -2.92
N VAL A 46 -22.34 -25.21 -3.04
CA VAL A 46 -21.20 -26.15 -2.91
C VAL A 46 -20.77 -26.27 -1.46
N ASP A 47 -20.77 -25.16 -0.73
CA ASP A 47 -20.33 -25.08 0.66
C ASP A 47 -21.32 -24.25 1.48
N SER A 48 -22.13 -24.91 2.28
CA SER A 48 -23.16 -24.24 3.11
C SER A 48 -22.57 -23.33 4.21
N ALA A 49 -21.28 -23.54 4.57
CA ALA A 49 -20.57 -22.68 5.50
C ALA A 49 -19.91 -21.46 4.83
N ALA A 50 -19.95 -21.37 3.50
CA ALA A 50 -19.26 -20.35 2.72
C ALA A 50 -19.46 -18.94 3.23
N GLN A 51 -18.37 -18.19 3.23
CA GLN A 51 -18.31 -16.73 3.34
C GLN A 51 -17.62 -16.18 2.09
N TRP A 52 -18.14 -15.11 1.54
CA TRP A 52 -17.54 -14.43 0.40
C TRP A 52 -16.63 -13.32 0.89
N LEU A 53 -15.39 -13.29 0.41
CA LEU A 53 -14.42 -12.23 0.65
C LEU A 53 -14.33 -11.35 -0.60
N GLN A 54 -14.61 -10.05 -0.47
CA GLN A 54 -14.65 -9.09 -1.56
C GLN A 54 -13.73 -7.91 -1.29
N MET A 55 -12.89 -7.56 -2.27
CA MET A 55 -12.12 -6.31 -2.24
C MET A 55 -13.02 -5.10 -2.57
N THR A 56 -12.77 -3.97 -1.90
CA THR A 56 -13.56 -2.74 -2.13
C THR A 56 -12.89 -1.78 -3.13
N TRP A 57 -11.82 -2.22 -3.78
CA TRP A 57 -11.12 -1.43 -4.80
C TRP A 57 -12.05 -0.88 -5.87
N MET A 58 -13.00 -1.65 -6.35
CA MET A 58 -13.97 -1.22 -7.36
C MET A 58 -14.74 0.03 -6.94
N PHE A 59 -15.09 0.18 -5.66
CA PHE A 59 -15.82 1.35 -5.14
C PHE A 59 -14.94 2.62 -5.12
N PHE A 60 -13.63 2.46 -5.04
CA PHE A 60 -12.66 3.54 -5.15
C PHE A 60 -12.33 3.87 -6.60
N TYR A 61 -12.04 2.85 -7.41
CA TYR A 61 -11.58 2.98 -8.79
C TYR A 61 -12.62 3.66 -9.67
N ASP A 62 -13.87 3.22 -9.60
CA ASP A 62 -14.98 3.78 -10.39
C ASP A 62 -16.06 4.43 -9.51
N LYS A 63 -15.64 5.30 -8.60
CA LYS A 63 -16.52 6.00 -7.66
C LYS A 63 -17.64 6.81 -8.32
N LYS A 64 -17.53 7.12 -9.63
CA LYS A 64 -18.61 7.81 -10.37
C LYS A 64 -19.78 6.87 -10.67
N LYS A 65 -19.49 5.60 -10.91
CA LYS A 65 -20.50 4.58 -11.20
C LYS A 65 -21.00 3.91 -9.92
N TRP A 66 -20.12 3.65 -8.97
CA TRP A 66 -20.43 3.08 -7.67
C TRP A 66 -20.97 4.15 -6.70
N THR A 67 -22.23 4.58 -6.95
CA THR A 67 -22.95 5.46 -6.03
C THR A 67 -23.37 4.72 -4.75
N GLN A 68 -23.67 5.46 -3.68
CA GLN A 68 -24.08 4.84 -2.42
C GLN A 68 -25.28 3.90 -2.53
N PRO A 69 -26.38 4.24 -3.26
CA PRO A 69 -27.48 3.30 -3.47
C PRO A 69 -27.04 2.00 -4.15
N ARG A 70 -26.18 2.09 -5.17
CA ARG A 70 -25.65 0.91 -5.89
C ARG A 70 -24.77 0.03 -5.01
N ILE A 71 -23.86 0.63 -4.23
CA ILE A 71 -23.06 -0.09 -3.25
C ILE A 71 -23.96 -0.79 -2.24
N ARG A 72 -24.94 -0.08 -1.70
CA ARG A 72 -25.88 -0.65 -0.72
C ARG A 72 -26.68 -1.82 -1.32
N SER A 73 -27.22 -1.67 -2.52
CA SER A 73 -27.95 -2.72 -3.21
C SER A 73 -27.10 -3.96 -3.43
N PHE A 74 -25.86 -3.79 -3.93
CA PHE A 74 -24.91 -4.86 -4.12
C PHE A 74 -24.56 -5.59 -2.81
N LEU A 75 -24.26 -4.87 -1.75
CA LEU A 75 -23.83 -5.45 -0.49
C LEU A 75 -24.96 -6.11 0.31
N LYS A 76 -26.16 -5.54 0.28
CA LYS A 76 -27.31 -6.05 1.04
C LYS A 76 -28.04 -7.21 0.39
N ALA A 77 -27.69 -7.56 -0.84
CA ALA A 77 -28.24 -8.73 -1.53
C ALA A 77 -27.62 -10.07 -1.05
N VAL A 78 -26.50 -10.01 -0.31
CA VAL A 78 -25.88 -11.16 0.35
C VAL A 78 -26.41 -11.24 1.79
N PRO A 79 -26.72 -12.44 2.33
CA PRO A 79 -27.17 -12.59 3.71
C PRO A 79 -26.18 -12.02 4.72
N ASP A 80 -26.69 -11.53 5.85
CA ASP A 80 -25.88 -10.91 6.89
C ASP A 80 -24.74 -11.83 7.38
N ASN A 81 -23.57 -11.26 7.58
CA ASN A 81 -22.33 -11.95 7.97
C ASN A 81 -21.80 -13.00 6.97
N LYS A 82 -22.31 -13.01 5.74
CA LYS A 82 -21.82 -13.91 4.69
C LYS A 82 -20.92 -13.23 3.66
N LEU A 83 -20.80 -11.91 3.72
CA LEU A 83 -19.90 -11.10 2.89
C LEU A 83 -18.94 -10.37 3.80
N ILE A 84 -17.65 -10.63 3.65
CA ILE A 84 -16.54 -9.96 4.34
C ILE A 84 -15.88 -9.01 3.33
N LEU A 85 -15.71 -7.75 3.71
CA LEU A 85 -15.12 -6.74 2.84
C LEU A 85 -13.68 -6.44 3.26
N LEU A 86 -12.77 -6.35 2.28
CA LEU A 86 -11.45 -5.78 2.48
C LEU A 86 -11.51 -4.31 2.09
N ASP A 87 -11.46 -3.40 3.07
CA ASP A 87 -11.32 -1.96 2.80
C ASP A 87 -9.91 -1.71 2.29
N TYR A 88 -9.75 -1.77 0.97
CA TYR A 88 -8.52 -2.13 0.27
C TYR A 88 -7.38 -1.12 0.41
N TYR A 89 -7.69 0.19 0.48
CA TYR A 89 -6.73 1.28 0.31
C TYR A 89 -6.80 2.31 1.43
N CYS A 90 -6.79 1.85 2.68
CA CYS A 90 -7.04 2.71 3.84
C CYS A 90 -5.92 3.72 4.13
N ASP A 91 -4.71 3.49 3.65
CA ASP A 91 -3.62 4.46 3.69
C ASP A 91 -3.86 5.71 2.81
N HIS A 92 -4.86 5.64 1.91
CA HIS A 92 -5.30 6.77 1.10
C HIS A 92 -6.79 7.09 1.28
N THR A 93 -7.66 6.11 1.08
CA THR A 93 -9.11 6.28 1.07
C THR A 93 -9.79 5.15 1.83
N GLU A 94 -10.53 5.51 2.88
CA GLU A 94 -11.29 4.59 3.70
C GLU A 94 -12.75 4.61 3.24
N ILE A 95 -13.19 3.56 2.54
CA ILE A 95 -14.54 3.47 1.98
C ILE A 95 -15.60 3.29 3.08
N TRP A 96 -15.24 2.65 4.20
CA TRP A 96 -16.13 2.47 5.35
C TRP A 96 -16.74 3.77 5.84
N ARG A 97 -16.04 4.90 5.74
CA ARG A 97 -16.52 6.22 6.17
C ARG A 97 -17.71 6.72 5.35
N ASN A 98 -17.72 6.39 4.06
CA ASN A 98 -18.70 6.89 3.10
C ASN A 98 -19.84 5.90 2.84
N THR A 99 -19.84 4.74 3.46
CA THR A 99 -20.79 3.65 3.24
C THR A 99 -21.52 3.23 4.53
N GLU A 100 -21.68 4.14 5.48
CA GLU A 100 -22.28 3.82 6.77
C GLU A 100 -21.68 2.55 7.39
N LYS A 101 -20.35 2.43 7.34
CA LYS A 101 -19.60 1.24 7.80
C LYS A 101 -20.05 -0.02 7.04
N TYR A 102 -20.12 0.08 5.71
CA TYR A 102 -20.56 -0.99 4.82
C TYR A 102 -21.95 -1.53 5.14
N TYR A 103 -22.83 -0.65 5.63
CA TYR A 103 -24.23 -0.99 5.98
C TYR A 103 -24.34 -2.21 6.91
N GLY A 104 -23.35 -2.39 7.80
CA GLY A 104 -23.30 -3.47 8.79
C GLY A 104 -22.60 -4.75 8.34
N ASN A 105 -22.14 -4.85 7.10
CA ASN A 105 -21.33 -5.99 6.67
C ASN A 105 -19.97 -6.03 7.40
N PRO A 106 -19.47 -7.22 7.78
CA PRO A 106 -18.13 -7.35 8.34
C PRO A 106 -17.07 -6.82 7.37
N TYR A 107 -16.08 -6.10 7.90
CA TYR A 107 -14.97 -5.61 7.09
C TYR A 107 -13.64 -5.64 7.83
N ILE A 108 -12.56 -5.65 7.05
CA ILE A 108 -11.18 -5.63 7.48
C ILE A 108 -10.55 -4.33 6.97
N TRP A 109 -9.97 -3.54 7.85
CA TRP A 109 -9.21 -2.35 7.49
C TRP A 109 -7.86 -2.79 6.91
N CYS A 110 -7.55 -2.43 5.66
CA CYS A 110 -6.37 -2.92 4.97
C CYS A 110 -5.40 -1.79 4.61
N TYR A 111 -4.14 -2.04 4.91
CA TYR A 111 -3.02 -1.21 4.50
C TYR A 111 -2.44 -1.74 3.18
N LEU A 112 -2.38 -0.90 2.15
CA LEU A 112 -1.82 -1.27 0.84
C LEU A 112 -0.30 -1.02 0.81
N GLY A 113 0.15 0.18 1.18
CA GLY A 113 1.57 0.55 1.27
C GLY A 113 2.24 0.92 -0.05
N ASN A 114 2.01 0.16 -1.12
CA ASN A 114 2.47 0.48 -2.47
C ASN A 114 1.70 -0.30 -3.55
N PHE A 115 1.89 0.08 -4.81
CA PHE A 115 1.29 -0.58 -5.97
C PHE A 115 2.31 -1.43 -6.72
N GLY A 116 1.88 -2.61 -7.18
CA GLY A 116 2.59 -3.42 -8.18
C GLY A 116 4.03 -3.77 -7.83
N GLY A 117 4.36 -3.97 -6.56
CA GLY A 117 5.73 -4.24 -6.13
C GLY A 117 6.66 -3.02 -6.24
N ASN A 118 6.12 -1.80 -6.34
CA ASN A 118 6.90 -0.57 -6.34
C ASN A 118 7.65 -0.44 -5.01
N THR A 119 8.97 -0.28 -5.10
CA THR A 119 9.88 -0.24 -3.95
C THR A 119 10.32 1.18 -3.59
N THR A 120 9.62 2.22 -4.04
CA THR A 120 9.88 3.60 -3.59
C THR A 120 9.51 3.80 -2.12
N LEU A 121 10.24 4.71 -1.45
CA LEU A 121 9.98 5.07 -0.06
C LEU A 121 8.68 5.89 0.02
N THR A 122 7.58 5.18 0.18
CA THR A 122 6.21 5.70 0.28
C THR A 122 5.46 4.99 1.39
N GLY A 123 4.18 5.26 1.56
CA GLY A 123 3.33 4.49 2.45
C GLY A 123 2.45 5.33 3.35
N ASN A 124 2.64 6.68 3.38
CA ASN A 124 1.84 7.57 4.23
C ASN A 124 1.73 7.06 5.67
N VAL A 125 2.85 6.58 6.22
CA VAL A 125 2.89 5.67 7.38
C VAL A 125 2.28 6.30 8.64
N LYS A 126 2.68 7.53 8.95
CA LYS A 126 2.20 8.25 10.14
C LYS A 126 0.70 8.53 10.08
N GLU A 127 0.23 9.02 8.95
CA GLU A 127 -1.19 9.29 8.73
C GLU A 127 -2.00 7.98 8.74
N SER A 128 -1.46 6.91 8.16
CA SER A 128 -2.10 5.60 8.17
C SER A 128 -2.25 5.04 9.58
N GLY A 129 -1.26 5.26 10.45
CA GLY A 129 -1.37 4.92 11.87
C GLY A 129 -2.52 5.66 12.56
N ALA A 130 -2.64 6.97 12.33
CA ALA A 130 -3.74 7.77 12.89
C ALA A 130 -5.12 7.36 12.32
N ARG A 131 -5.19 6.99 11.03
CA ARG A 131 -6.42 6.47 10.41
C ARG A 131 -6.83 5.14 11.02
N LEU A 132 -5.87 4.23 11.23
CA LEU A 132 -6.11 2.96 11.89
C LEU A 132 -6.66 3.15 13.31
N GLU A 133 -6.04 4.02 14.12
CA GLU A 133 -6.54 4.37 15.46
C GLU A 133 -7.99 4.87 15.39
N ASN A 134 -8.28 5.75 14.44
CA ASN A 134 -9.64 6.24 14.24
C ASN A 134 -10.62 5.13 13.82
N ALA A 135 -10.19 4.22 12.94
CA ALA A 135 -11.03 3.10 12.53
C ALA A 135 -11.34 2.15 13.70
N LEU A 136 -10.37 1.87 14.55
CA LEU A 136 -10.56 1.02 15.73
C LEU A 136 -11.51 1.63 16.75
N ILE A 137 -11.53 2.96 16.88
CA ILE A 137 -12.45 3.68 17.77
C ILE A 137 -13.84 3.84 17.15
N ASN A 138 -13.92 4.22 15.89
CA ASN A 138 -15.14 4.70 15.24
C ASN A 138 -15.68 3.78 14.15
N GLY A 139 -14.96 2.73 13.75
CA GLY A 139 -15.29 1.83 12.65
C GLY A 139 -16.51 0.94 12.90
N GLY A 140 -16.97 0.83 14.15
CA GLY A 140 -18.15 0.08 14.53
C GLY A 140 -17.88 -1.39 14.86
N GLY A 141 -18.87 -2.08 15.39
CA GLY A 141 -18.76 -3.48 15.80
C GLY A 141 -18.58 -4.48 14.65
N ASN A 142 -18.76 -4.03 13.42
CA ASN A 142 -18.55 -4.82 12.20
C ASN A 142 -17.13 -4.68 11.60
N LEU A 143 -16.25 -3.82 12.13
CA LEU A 143 -14.81 -3.92 11.91
C LEU A 143 -14.30 -5.18 12.60
N LYS A 144 -13.78 -6.16 11.83
CA LYS A 144 -13.41 -7.49 12.34
C LYS A 144 -11.91 -7.71 12.44
N GLY A 145 -11.12 -6.85 11.81
CA GLY A 145 -9.67 -7.01 11.84
C GLY A 145 -8.93 -5.99 11.03
N ILE A 146 -7.62 -6.17 11.01
CA ILE A 146 -6.66 -5.39 10.25
C ILE A 146 -5.94 -6.34 9.33
N GLY A 147 -5.69 -5.89 8.11
CA GLY A 147 -5.01 -6.67 7.09
C GLY A 147 -4.09 -5.83 6.24
N SER A 148 -3.48 -6.50 5.28
CA SER A 148 -2.69 -5.88 4.22
C SER A 148 -3.16 -6.38 2.87
N THR A 149 -3.28 -5.46 1.93
CA THR A 149 -3.59 -5.73 0.52
C THR A 149 -2.35 -5.59 -0.35
N LEU A 150 -1.25 -6.02 0.19
CA LEU A 150 0.09 -6.01 -0.37
C LEU A 150 0.12 -6.48 -1.84
N GLU A 151 0.65 -5.63 -2.72
CA GLU A 151 0.90 -5.96 -4.12
C GLU A 151 2.39 -6.22 -4.37
N GLY A 152 2.79 -7.48 -4.41
CA GLY A 152 4.18 -7.90 -4.59
C GLY A 152 4.90 -8.20 -3.28
N LEU A 153 6.00 -8.94 -3.37
CA LEU A 153 6.75 -9.44 -2.21
C LEU A 153 7.93 -8.55 -1.81
N ASP A 154 8.43 -7.74 -2.74
CA ASP A 154 9.60 -6.86 -2.53
C ASP A 154 9.19 -5.49 -1.98
N VAL A 155 8.36 -5.47 -0.96
CA VAL A 155 7.90 -4.22 -0.33
C VAL A 155 8.76 -3.82 0.85
N MET A 156 8.72 -2.53 1.19
CA MET A 156 9.40 -2.01 2.37
C MET A 156 8.77 -2.59 3.65
N GLN A 157 9.55 -3.26 4.48
CA GLN A 157 9.07 -3.90 5.71
C GLN A 157 8.57 -2.89 6.74
N PHE A 158 9.26 -1.78 6.90
CA PHE A 158 8.98 -0.77 7.92
C PHE A 158 7.52 -0.32 8.02
N PRO A 159 6.83 0.07 6.92
CA PRO A 159 5.44 0.51 7.01
C PRO A 159 4.51 -0.57 7.59
N TYR A 160 4.69 -1.81 7.16
CA TYR A 160 3.85 -2.92 7.64
C TYR A 160 4.14 -3.27 9.10
N GLU A 161 5.40 -3.27 9.50
CA GLU A 161 5.79 -3.50 10.89
C GLU A 161 5.16 -2.46 11.82
N TYR A 162 5.20 -1.18 11.45
CA TYR A 162 4.58 -0.11 12.22
C TYR A 162 3.05 -0.22 12.29
N ILE A 163 2.38 -0.44 11.16
CA ILE A 163 0.92 -0.54 11.10
C ILE A 163 0.42 -1.77 11.87
N LEU A 164 1.09 -2.91 11.73
CA LEU A 164 0.71 -4.10 12.46
C LEU A 164 0.98 -4.00 13.98
N GLU A 165 2.03 -3.28 14.38
CA GLU A 165 2.25 -2.98 15.79
C GLU A 165 1.12 -2.16 16.40
N LYS A 166 0.67 -1.12 15.68
CA LYS A 166 -0.49 -0.31 16.12
C LYS A 166 -1.79 -1.12 16.21
N ALA A 167 -1.92 -2.19 15.47
CA ALA A 167 -3.04 -3.12 15.59
C ALA A 167 -3.13 -3.78 16.96
N TRP A 168 -1.99 -4.06 17.57
CA TRP A 168 -1.90 -4.69 18.89
C TRP A 168 -1.88 -3.69 20.04
N ASN A 169 -1.35 -2.49 19.80
CA ASN A 169 -1.17 -1.47 20.82
C ASN A 169 -1.49 -0.07 20.30
N LEU A 170 -2.70 0.41 20.58
CA LEU A 170 -3.16 1.73 20.16
C LEU A 170 -2.37 2.90 20.78
N ASN A 171 -1.77 2.70 21.96
CA ASN A 171 -1.07 3.72 22.70
C ASN A 171 0.44 3.74 22.42
N VAL A 172 0.85 3.35 21.21
CA VAL A 172 2.26 3.39 20.80
C VAL A 172 2.73 4.85 20.77
N ASP A 173 3.76 5.16 21.56
CA ASP A 173 4.54 6.38 21.37
C ASP A 173 5.42 6.21 20.13
N ASP A 174 5.05 6.88 19.07
CA ASP A 174 5.70 6.77 17.76
C ASP A 174 7.21 7.06 17.84
N ASN A 175 7.61 8.09 18.59
CA ASN A 175 9.02 8.45 18.71
C ASN A 175 9.82 7.36 19.42
N LYS A 176 9.30 6.83 20.50
CA LYS A 176 9.92 5.75 21.25
C LYS A 176 9.98 4.46 20.44
N TRP A 177 8.92 4.16 19.70
CA TRP A 177 8.86 2.98 18.83
C TRP A 177 9.91 3.06 17.72
N ILE A 178 10.04 4.22 17.06
CA ILE A 178 11.06 4.47 16.02
C ILE A 178 12.48 4.37 16.58
N GLU A 179 12.73 4.87 17.79
CA GLU A 179 14.04 4.72 18.45
C GLU A 179 14.35 3.24 18.74
N CYS A 180 13.37 2.49 19.22
CA CYS A 180 13.52 1.06 19.45
C CYS A 180 13.76 0.27 18.14
N LEU A 181 13.07 0.64 17.05
CA LEU A 181 13.30 0.08 15.74
C LEU A 181 14.75 0.32 15.28
N ALA A 182 15.20 1.57 15.34
CA ALA A 182 16.55 1.96 14.95
C ALA A 182 17.63 1.17 15.71
N ASP A 183 17.50 1.10 17.04
CA ASP A 183 18.44 0.37 17.90
C ASP A 183 18.42 -1.15 17.63
N ARG A 184 17.23 -1.72 17.40
CA ARG A 184 17.08 -3.14 17.09
C ARG A 184 17.73 -3.50 15.76
N HIS A 185 17.55 -2.66 14.73
CA HIS A 185 18.11 -2.89 13.41
C HIS A 185 19.64 -2.79 13.44
N VAL A 186 20.21 -1.76 14.05
CA VAL A 186 21.67 -1.58 14.13
C VAL A 186 22.32 -2.46 15.18
N GLY A 187 21.58 -2.91 16.20
CA GLY A 187 22.05 -3.79 17.27
C GLY A 187 22.67 -3.08 18.46
N CYS A 188 22.65 -1.76 18.50
CA CYS A 188 23.13 -0.94 19.63
C CYS A 188 22.38 0.41 19.65
N VAL A 189 22.52 1.15 20.74
CA VAL A 189 22.02 2.53 20.82
C VAL A 189 22.90 3.42 19.95
N SER A 190 22.28 4.05 18.93
CA SER A 190 22.97 4.96 18.01
C SER A 190 22.11 6.20 17.74
N GLN A 191 22.56 7.36 18.21
CA GLN A 191 21.81 8.61 18.04
C GLN A 191 21.69 9.00 16.56
N SER A 192 22.73 8.81 15.75
CA SER A 192 22.68 9.11 14.31
C SER A 192 21.65 8.26 13.58
N VAL A 193 21.53 6.96 13.92
CA VAL A 193 20.55 6.06 13.34
C VAL A 193 19.12 6.40 13.81
N ARG A 194 18.94 6.72 15.09
CA ARG A 194 17.66 7.18 15.62
C ARG A 194 17.19 8.45 14.92
N ASP A 195 18.08 9.44 14.73
CA ASP A 195 17.75 10.69 14.01
C ASP A 195 17.41 10.42 12.54
N ALA A 196 18.13 9.52 11.88
CA ALA A 196 17.85 9.12 10.51
C ALA A 196 16.44 8.49 10.40
N TRP A 197 16.09 7.56 11.28
CA TRP A 197 14.79 6.91 11.29
C TRP A 197 13.64 7.87 11.63
N LYS A 198 13.85 8.83 12.53
CA LYS A 198 12.85 9.89 12.80
C LYS A 198 12.59 10.72 11.54
N ARG A 199 13.61 11.07 10.77
CA ARG A 199 13.44 11.77 9.49
C ARG A 199 12.76 10.89 8.43
N LEU A 200 13.12 9.62 8.32
CA LEU A 200 12.43 8.67 7.44
C LEU A 200 10.94 8.64 7.74
N PHE A 201 10.58 8.49 9.01
CA PHE A 201 9.18 8.41 9.45
C PHE A 201 8.40 9.71 9.24
N ASN A 202 8.98 10.86 9.60
CA ASN A 202 8.26 12.14 9.59
C ASN A 202 8.27 12.85 8.24
N ASP A 203 9.30 12.64 7.39
CA ASP A 203 9.54 13.48 6.23
C ASP A 203 9.58 12.68 4.91
N ILE A 204 9.92 11.40 4.94
CA ILE A 204 10.13 10.59 3.74
C ILE A 204 8.94 9.65 3.48
N TYR A 205 8.54 8.83 4.48
CA TYR A 205 7.43 7.89 4.35
C TYR A 205 6.03 8.54 4.46
N VAL A 206 5.95 9.82 4.14
CA VAL A 206 4.71 10.61 4.18
C VAL A 206 3.94 10.60 2.86
N GLN A 207 4.56 10.14 1.79
CA GLN A 207 3.91 10.10 0.48
C GLN A 207 2.90 8.96 0.41
N VAL A 208 1.69 9.28 -0.06
CA VAL A 208 0.67 8.28 -0.41
C VAL A 208 1.24 7.36 -1.50
N PRO A 209 1.02 6.06 -1.42
CA PRO A 209 1.43 5.13 -2.47
C PRO A 209 0.89 5.55 -3.83
N ARG A 210 1.76 5.57 -4.82
CA ARG A 210 1.43 5.86 -6.22
C ARG A 210 2.24 4.92 -7.10
N THR A 211 1.76 4.69 -8.30
CA THR A 211 2.58 4.07 -9.34
C THR A 211 3.67 5.06 -9.74
N LEU A 212 4.77 5.03 -9.01
CA LEU A 212 5.97 5.81 -9.32
C LEU A 212 6.85 4.97 -10.23
N GLY A 213 7.37 5.57 -11.30
CA GLY A 213 8.40 4.92 -12.11
C GLY A 213 9.60 4.54 -11.24
N THR A 214 9.89 3.26 -11.12
CA THR A 214 11.12 2.78 -10.52
C THR A 214 12.23 2.78 -11.55
N LEU A 215 13.49 2.91 -11.11
CA LEU A 215 14.65 2.86 -12.01
C LEU A 215 14.60 1.67 -13.00
N PRO A 216 14.28 0.43 -12.58
CA PRO A 216 14.15 -0.71 -13.49
C PRO A 216 13.01 -0.59 -14.51
N GLY A 217 12.00 0.22 -14.23
CA GLY A 217 10.86 0.47 -15.13
C GLY A 217 11.14 1.53 -16.20
N TYR A 218 12.22 2.29 -16.06
CA TYR A 218 12.58 3.31 -17.05
C TYR A 218 13.19 2.65 -18.28
N ARG A 219 12.49 2.72 -19.40
CA ARG A 219 13.05 2.35 -20.68
C ARG A 219 13.85 3.54 -21.24
N PRO A 220 15.06 3.34 -21.77
CA PRO A 220 15.75 4.37 -22.54
C PRO A 220 14.86 4.76 -23.73
N ALA A 221 14.42 6.01 -23.77
CA ALA A 221 13.61 6.55 -24.83
C ALA A 221 14.12 7.95 -25.20
N LEU A 222 14.34 8.17 -26.50
CA LEU A 222 14.80 9.46 -27.04
C LEU A 222 13.63 10.40 -27.38
N ASN A 223 12.40 10.02 -27.11
CA ASN A 223 11.22 10.79 -27.48
C ASN A 223 10.48 11.34 -26.24
N LYS A 224 9.74 12.42 -26.47
CA LYS A 224 9.03 13.26 -25.49
C LYS A 224 8.01 12.56 -24.56
N ASN A 225 7.77 11.27 -24.75
CA ASN A 225 6.88 10.48 -23.94
C ASN A 225 7.60 9.75 -22.78
N SER A 226 8.73 10.31 -22.32
CA SER A 226 9.23 9.93 -20.99
C SER A 226 8.11 10.22 -20.01
N GLU A 227 7.60 9.15 -19.37
CA GLU A 227 6.51 9.20 -18.42
C GLU A 227 6.69 10.39 -17.47
N LYS A 228 5.64 11.18 -17.30
CA LYS A 228 5.67 12.34 -16.42
C LYS A 228 6.09 11.85 -15.03
N ARG A 229 7.29 12.21 -14.64
CA ARG A 229 7.80 11.95 -13.30
C ARG A 229 6.84 12.54 -12.28
N THR A 230 6.24 11.71 -11.44
CA THR A 230 5.64 12.19 -10.22
C THR A 230 6.78 12.57 -9.27
N SER A 231 6.85 13.84 -8.89
CA SER A 231 7.87 14.31 -7.95
C SER A 231 7.64 13.66 -6.57
N ASN A 232 8.72 13.24 -5.92
CA ASN A 232 8.69 12.90 -4.51
C ASN A 232 8.30 14.15 -3.70
N VAL A 233 7.65 13.95 -2.55
CA VAL A 233 7.29 15.04 -1.62
C VAL A 233 8.49 15.55 -0.83
N TYR A 234 9.61 14.84 -0.88
CA TYR A 234 10.88 15.16 -0.24
C TYR A 234 11.99 15.39 -1.28
N SER A 235 13.00 16.17 -0.92
CA SER A 235 14.17 16.41 -1.77
C SER A 235 15.18 15.25 -1.69
N ASN A 236 15.92 15.03 -2.79
CA ASN A 236 16.99 14.02 -2.76
C ASN A 236 18.14 14.42 -1.84
N VAL A 237 18.34 15.72 -1.59
CA VAL A 237 19.35 16.21 -0.64
C VAL A 237 18.99 15.76 0.78
N GLU A 238 17.73 15.90 1.20
CA GLU A 238 17.26 15.43 2.51
C GLU A 238 17.45 13.92 2.66
N LEU A 239 17.08 13.16 1.64
CA LEU A 239 17.27 11.70 1.69
C LEU A 239 18.75 11.29 1.71
N LEU A 240 19.61 12.01 0.98
CA LEU A 240 21.05 11.78 1.01
C LEU A 240 21.63 12.04 2.42
N GLU A 241 21.17 13.06 3.12
CA GLU A 241 21.59 13.34 4.49
C GLU A 241 21.14 12.24 5.46
N VAL A 242 19.91 11.72 5.28
CA VAL A 242 19.45 10.55 6.04
C VAL A 242 20.35 9.35 5.79
N TRP A 243 20.70 9.08 4.54
CA TRP A 243 21.60 7.97 4.19
C TRP A 243 23.02 8.15 4.77
N ARG A 244 23.54 9.38 4.78
CA ARG A 244 24.82 9.69 5.45
C ARG A 244 24.78 9.38 6.94
N LYS A 245 23.74 9.81 7.65
CA LYS A 245 23.54 9.50 9.08
C LYS A 245 23.47 8.00 9.36
N LEU A 246 22.81 7.23 8.51
CA LEU A 246 22.79 5.78 8.61
C LEU A 246 24.21 5.19 8.44
N ASN A 247 25.02 5.75 7.54
CA ASN A 247 26.40 5.29 7.32
C ASN A 247 27.39 5.64 8.46
N GLU A 248 27.01 6.53 9.38
CA GLU A 248 27.78 6.83 10.60
C GLU A 248 27.65 5.73 11.67
N ALA A 249 26.76 4.75 11.47
CA ALA A 249 26.57 3.66 12.42
C ALA A 249 27.82 2.81 12.62
N PRO A 250 27.96 2.14 13.78
CA PRO A 250 29.07 1.23 14.05
C PRO A 250 29.20 0.14 12.97
N SER A 251 30.42 -0.35 12.77
CA SER A 251 30.77 -1.28 11.68
C SER A 251 30.16 -2.67 11.79
N ASP A 252 29.74 -3.10 12.98
CA ASP A 252 29.07 -4.39 13.19
C ASP A 252 27.58 -4.26 12.84
N ARG A 253 27.28 -4.47 11.57
CA ARG A 253 25.96 -4.21 10.99
C ARG A 253 25.16 -5.50 10.86
N ARG A 254 24.04 -5.58 11.56
CA ARG A 254 23.05 -6.65 11.41
C ARG A 254 22.42 -6.62 10.02
N ASP A 255 21.86 -7.74 9.57
CA ASP A 255 21.25 -7.85 8.24
C ASP A 255 20.06 -6.90 8.06
N ALA A 256 19.24 -6.69 9.10
CA ALA A 256 18.17 -5.71 9.07
C ALA A 256 18.70 -4.29 8.76
N PHE A 257 19.79 -3.89 9.40
CA PHE A 257 20.40 -2.58 9.16
C PHE A 257 21.07 -2.47 7.78
N ARG A 258 21.66 -3.57 7.30
CA ARG A 258 22.18 -3.61 5.92
C ARG A 258 21.06 -3.41 4.90
N LEU A 259 19.89 -4.01 5.15
CA LEU A 259 18.72 -3.81 4.32
C LEU A 259 18.25 -2.36 4.32
N ASP A 260 18.24 -1.69 5.49
CA ASP A 260 17.92 -0.27 5.60
C ASP A 260 18.86 0.59 4.74
N LEU A 261 20.17 0.37 4.87
CA LEU A 261 21.18 1.08 4.09
C LEU A 261 21.01 0.91 2.58
N ILE A 262 20.76 -0.34 2.15
CA ILE A 262 20.54 -0.66 0.73
C ILE A 262 19.24 0.00 0.24
N THR A 263 18.18 -0.08 1.02
CA THR A 263 16.87 0.46 0.68
C THR A 263 16.90 1.97 0.49
N VAL A 264 17.47 2.69 1.47
CA VAL A 264 17.59 4.15 1.40
C VAL A 264 18.58 4.54 0.31
N GLY A 265 19.75 3.88 0.23
CA GLY A 265 20.76 4.16 -0.80
C GLY A 265 20.26 3.93 -2.22
N ARG A 266 19.49 2.86 -2.44
CA ARG A 266 18.82 2.61 -3.74
C ARG A 266 17.89 3.75 -4.12
N GLN A 267 17.11 4.30 -3.18
CA GLN A 267 16.23 5.43 -3.45
C GLN A 267 17.02 6.70 -3.76
N VAL A 268 18.09 6.98 -3.02
CA VAL A 268 19.00 8.12 -3.29
C VAL A 268 19.55 8.04 -4.71
N LEU A 269 20.11 6.88 -5.08
CA LEU A 269 20.69 6.66 -6.40
C LEU A 269 19.63 6.68 -7.51
N GLY A 270 18.45 6.12 -7.25
CA GLY A 270 17.34 6.16 -8.19
C GLY A 270 16.85 7.58 -8.46
N ASN A 271 16.76 8.42 -7.43
CA ASN A 271 16.40 9.83 -7.57
C ASN A 271 17.48 10.60 -8.35
N TYR A 272 18.75 10.37 -8.03
CA TYR A 272 19.86 10.99 -8.75
C TYR A 272 19.90 10.58 -10.22
N PHE A 273 19.69 9.30 -10.52
CA PHE A 273 19.58 8.84 -11.91
C PHE A 273 18.50 9.61 -12.69
N LEU A 274 17.35 9.86 -12.06
CA LEU A 274 16.26 10.59 -12.72
C LEU A 274 16.66 12.05 -13.01
N ASP A 275 17.44 12.68 -12.14
CA ASP A 275 17.96 14.03 -12.37
C ASP A 275 18.96 14.04 -13.54
N VAL A 276 19.87 13.08 -13.58
CA VAL A 276 20.82 12.89 -14.71
C VAL A 276 20.07 12.60 -16.02
N LYS A 277 19.05 11.74 -15.97
CA LYS A 277 18.21 11.44 -17.15
C LYS A 277 17.50 12.68 -17.68
N MET A 278 16.93 13.51 -16.81
CA MET A 278 16.27 14.75 -17.24
C MET A 278 17.24 15.72 -17.90
N GLU A 279 18.47 15.80 -17.40
CA GLU A 279 19.51 16.62 -18.01
C GLU A 279 19.91 16.08 -19.39
N PHE A 280 20.11 14.77 -19.50
CA PHE A 280 20.36 14.09 -20.76
C PHE A 280 19.24 14.33 -21.77
N ASP A 281 17.97 14.20 -21.39
CA ASP A 281 16.82 14.43 -22.27
C ASP A 281 16.80 15.88 -22.76
N ARG A 282 17.12 16.87 -21.92
CA ARG A 282 17.25 18.30 -22.35
C ARG A 282 18.35 18.50 -23.37
N MET A 283 19.52 17.88 -23.18
CA MET A 283 20.62 17.97 -24.16
C MET A 283 20.23 17.36 -25.51
N VAL A 284 19.52 16.24 -25.50
CA VAL A 284 19.02 15.60 -26.72
C VAL A 284 18.00 16.49 -27.44
N GLU A 285 17.05 17.07 -26.71
CA GLU A 285 16.05 18.00 -27.29
C GLU A 285 16.69 19.27 -27.86
N ALA A 286 17.69 19.79 -27.17
CA ALA A 286 18.46 20.95 -27.61
C ALA A 286 19.43 20.62 -28.76
N LYS A 287 19.63 19.36 -29.11
CA LYS A 287 20.65 18.87 -30.06
C LYS A 287 22.06 19.32 -29.69
N ASP A 288 22.34 19.43 -28.39
CA ASP A 288 23.66 19.79 -27.86
C ASP A 288 24.57 18.55 -27.85
N TYR A 289 25.15 18.29 -29.03
CA TYR A 289 26.03 17.13 -29.22
C TYR A 289 27.35 17.24 -28.45
N GLN A 290 27.79 18.46 -28.10
CA GLN A 290 29.01 18.65 -27.30
C GLN A 290 28.76 18.26 -25.84
N ALA A 291 27.65 18.73 -25.24
CA ALA A 291 27.26 18.35 -23.90
C ALA A 291 26.97 16.87 -23.79
N LEU A 292 26.26 16.28 -24.75
CA LEU A 292 26.00 14.82 -24.80
C LEU A 292 27.28 13.99 -24.83
N LYS A 293 28.32 14.44 -25.58
CA LYS A 293 29.60 13.75 -25.64
C LYS A 293 30.40 13.87 -24.35
N ALA A 294 30.19 14.92 -23.57
CA ALA A 294 30.84 15.14 -22.28
C ALA A 294 30.16 14.32 -21.14
N CYS A 295 28.90 13.89 -21.32
CA CYS A 295 28.16 13.07 -20.34
C CYS A 295 28.47 11.56 -20.43
N GLY A 296 29.09 11.08 -21.48
CA GLY A 296 29.49 9.67 -21.68
C GLY A 296 30.97 9.48 -21.45
#